data_ff587fd6a9543f9d81bab24553ca24de
#
_entry.id   ff587fd6a9543f9d81bab24553ca24de
#
_cell.length_a   1.000
_cell.length_b   1.000
_cell.length_c   1.000
_cell.angle_alpha   90.00
_cell.angle_beta   90.00
_cell.angle_gamma   90.00
#
_symmetry.space_group_name_H-M   'P 1'
#
loop_
_entity.id
_entity.type
_entity.pdbx_description
1 polymer ?
#
loop_
_entity_poly.entity_id
_entity_poly.type
_entity_poly.pdbx_seq_one_letter_code
_entity_poly.pdbx_strand_id
1 'polypeptide(L)'
;MDRHLDKIFLRGLVVHTRIGPCGKAALTSLEADLEVAIDLSFAVSSDKLSDTANYSDLARAISDVLMSSRHPNLGEAASAAAEAVLSTEQKVCEVLLTLRNSRVVLKGPVDQIGVSVRKCRR
;
A
#
# COMPACT_ATOMS: atom_id res chain seq x y z
N MET A 1 23.11 -7.42 -14.23
CA MET A 1 22.54 -8.76 -14.00
C MET A 1 21.11 -8.62 -13.50
N ASP A 2 20.20 -9.24 -14.19
CA ASP A 2 18.80 -9.13 -13.85
C ASP A 2 18.47 -9.99 -12.64
N ARG A 3 17.80 -9.40 -11.68
CA ARG A 3 17.28 -10.14 -10.53
C ARG A 3 15.89 -10.63 -10.86
N HIS A 4 15.64 -11.89 -10.62
CA HIS A 4 14.30 -12.43 -10.70
C HIS A 4 13.57 -12.11 -9.42
N LEU A 5 12.70 -11.12 -9.49
CA LEU A 5 11.85 -10.75 -8.37
C LEU A 5 10.44 -11.23 -8.67
N ASP A 6 9.90 -11.93 -7.71
CA ASP A 6 8.51 -12.34 -7.76
C ASP A 6 7.65 -11.26 -7.13
N LYS A 7 6.37 -11.29 -7.46
CA LYS A 7 5.44 -10.29 -6.96
C LYS A 7 4.37 -10.95 -6.09
N ILE A 8 4.14 -10.33 -4.96
CA ILE A 8 3.03 -10.66 -4.08
C ILE A 8 2.09 -9.48 -4.08
N PHE A 9 0.80 -9.72 -4.12
CA PHE A 9 -0.16 -8.64 -4.13
C PHE A 9 -1.32 -8.89 -3.17
N LEU A 10 -1.86 -7.78 -2.66
CA LEU A 10 -3.10 -7.73 -1.91
C LEU A 10 -4.03 -6.76 -2.64
N ARG A 11 -5.28 -7.12 -2.82
CA ARG A 11 -6.25 -6.25 -3.48
C ARG A 11 -7.48 -6.07 -2.62
N GLY A 12 -7.99 -4.85 -2.62
CA GLY A 12 -9.26 -4.56 -1.97
C GLY A 12 -9.19 -4.50 -0.46
N LEU A 13 -8.02 -4.15 0.10
CA LEU A 13 -7.91 -3.92 1.54
C LEU A 13 -8.68 -2.65 1.89
N VAL A 14 -9.69 -2.77 2.74
CA VAL A 14 -10.46 -1.61 3.18
C VAL A 14 -9.66 -0.91 4.27
N VAL A 15 -9.39 0.37 4.07
CA VAL A 15 -8.64 1.19 5.01
C VAL A 15 -9.42 2.48 5.29
N HIS A 16 -9.14 3.07 6.44
CA HIS A 16 -9.76 4.33 6.86
C HIS A 16 -8.67 5.34 7.16
N THR A 17 -8.87 6.57 6.71
CA THR A 17 -7.90 7.63 6.93
C THR A 17 -8.61 8.98 6.91
N ARG A 18 -7.92 10.01 7.38
CA ARG A 18 -8.42 11.38 7.29
C ARG A 18 -7.65 12.11 6.21
N ILE A 19 -8.38 12.57 5.20
CA ILE A 19 -7.82 13.26 4.05
C ILE A 19 -8.38 14.66 3.97
N GLY A 20 -7.52 15.63 3.76
CA GLY A 20 -7.91 17.02 3.59
C GLY A 20 -7.11 17.98 4.45
N PRO A 21 -7.40 19.27 4.34
CA PRO A 21 -6.67 20.29 5.10
C PRO A 21 -6.90 20.18 6.60
N CYS A 22 -5.94 20.67 7.35
CA CYS A 22 -5.99 20.67 8.80
C CYS A 22 -7.29 21.35 9.27
N GLY A 23 -8.00 20.70 10.20
CA GLY A 23 -9.27 21.16 10.72
C GLY A 23 -10.48 20.85 9.84
N LYS A 24 -10.25 20.40 8.62
CA LYS A 24 -11.32 20.05 7.68
C LYS A 24 -11.17 18.64 7.09
N ALA A 25 -10.23 17.88 7.60
CA ALA A 25 -10.03 16.52 7.10
C ALA A 25 -11.18 15.62 7.52
N ALA A 26 -11.76 14.91 6.56
CA ALA A 26 -12.88 13.99 6.80
C ALA A 26 -12.37 12.56 6.85
N LEU A 27 -12.97 11.77 7.73
CA LEU A 27 -12.71 10.33 7.77
C LEU A 27 -13.23 9.71 6.49
N THR A 28 -12.36 9.05 5.77
CA THR A 28 -12.64 8.49 4.45
C THR A 28 -12.33 7.01 4.44
N SER A 29 -13.22 6.23 3.84
CA SER A 29 -13.00 4.81 3.61
C SER A 29 -12.45 4.64 2.20
N LEU A 30 -11.33 3.94 2.10
CA LEU A 30 -10.64 3.72 0.83
C LEU A 30 -10.37 2.22 0.65
N GLU A 31 -10.08 1.84 -0.58
CA GLU A 31 -9.57 0.52 -0.87
C GLU A 31 -8.10 0.65 -1.27
N ALA A 32 -7.28 -0.22 -0.71
CA ALA A 32 -5.85 -0.25 -0.99
C ALA A 32 -5.49 -1.52 -1.75
N ASP A 33 -4.73 -1.35 -2.82
CA ASP A 33 -4.13 -2.46 -3.55
C ASP A 33 -2.62 -2.34 -3.38
N LEU A 34 -2.00 -3.43 -3.00
CA LEU A 34 -0.56 -3.47 -2.76
C LEU A 34 0.06 -4.52 -3.66
N GLU A 35 1.16 -4.16 -4.31
CA GLU A 35 2.00 -5.11 -5.01
C GLU A 35 3.43 -4.90 -4.54
N VAL A 36 4.07 -5.97 -4.09
CA VAL A 36 5.46 -5.90 -3.64
C VAL A 36 6.31 -6.85 -4.46
N ALA A 37 7.51 -6.42 -4.78
CA ALA A 37 8.49 -7.25 -5.47
C ALA A 37 9.49 -7.76 -4.44
N ILE A 38 9.61 -9.06 -4.34
CA ILE A 38 10.54 -9.70 -3.41
C ILE A 38 11.19 -10.91 -4.07
N ASP A 39 12.29 -11.35 -3.50
CA ASP A 39 12.96 -12.57 -3.94
C ASP A 39 12.39 -13.74 -3.15
N LEU A 40 11.58 -14.56 -3.81
CA LEU A 40 10.95 -15.71 -3.18
C LEU A 40 11.82 -16.97 -3.21
N SER A 41 13.03 -16.90 -3.79
CA SER A 41 13.89 -18.08 -3.88
C SER A 41 14.21 -18.68 -2.52
N PHE A 42 14.32 -17.87 -1.48
CA PHE A 42 14.54 -18.37 -0.12
C PHE A 42 13.36 -19.19 0.38
N ALA A 43 12.14 -18.72 0.13
CA ALA A 43 10.94 -19.45 0.57
C ALA A 43 10.81 -20.79 -0.15
N VAL A 44 11.12 -20.83 -1.43
CA VAL A 44 11.08 -22.05 -2.22
C VAL A 44 12.13 -23.05 -1.75
N SER A 45 13.35 -22.60 -1.49
CA SER A 45 14.43 -23.50 -1.09
C SER A 45 14.34 -23.94 0.37
N SER A 46 13.83 -23.09 1.27
CA SER A 46 13.76 -23.41 2.70
C SER A 46 12.43 -24.01 3.11
N ASP A 47 11.40 -23.82 2.29
CA ASP A 47 10.02 -24.24 2.59
C ASP A 47 9.51 -23.63 3.92
N LYS A 48 9.90 -22.39 4.19
CA LYS A 48 9.50 -21.67 5.40
C LYS A 48 8.72 -20.43 5.04
N LEU A 49 7.55 -20.28 5.63
CA LEU A 49 6.74 -19.06 5.45
C LEU A 49 7.47 -17.80 5.93
N SER A 50 8.36 -17.95 6.92
CA SER A 50 9.14 -16.82 7.43
C SER A 50 10.10 -16.22 6.40
N ASP A 51 10.39 -16.96 5.32
CA ASP A 51 11.27 -16.46 4.27
C ASP A 51 10.54 -15.66 3.19
N THR A 52 9.23 -15.52 3.34
CA THR A 52 8.43 -14.65 2.48
C THR A 52 7.79 -13.55 3.31
N ALA A 53 7.24 -12.55 2.64
CA ALA A 53 6.59 -11.43 3.32
C ALA A 53 5.29 -11.88 3.99
N ASN A 54 5.04 -11.39 5.19
CA ASN A 54 3.83 -11.71 5.93
C ASN A 54 2.73 -10.72 5.51
N TYR A 55 1.70 -11.23 4.84
CA TYR A 55 0.59 -10.42 4.34
C TYR A 55 -0.12 -9.65 5.46
N SER A 56 -0.30 -10.28 6.60
CA SER A 56 -0.98 -9.62 7.73
C SER A 56 -0.19 -8.43 8.24
N ASP A 57 1.13 -8.56 8.29
CA ASP A 57 2.00 -7.47 8.71
C ASP A 57 1.97 -6.33 7.72
N LEU A 58 1.97 -6.64 6.42
CA LEU A 58 1.89 -5.61 5.37
C LEU A 58 0.56 -4.87 5.41
N ALA A 59 -0.54 -5.61 5.54
CA ALA A 59 -1.87 -5.00 5.64
C ALA A 59 -1.99 -4.12 6.89
N ARG A 60 -1.45 -4.59 8.01
CA ARG A 60 -1.46 -3.82 9.27
C ARG A 60 -0.64 -2.56 9.15
N ALA A 61 0.52 -2.63 8.51
CA ALA A 61 1.38 -1.46 8.33
C ALA A 61 0.65 -0.36 7.55
N ILE A 62 -0.04 -0.74 6.48
CA ILE A 62 -0.83 0.21 5.69
C ILE A 62 -1.94 0.82 6.55
N SER A 63 -2.71 -0.01 7.22
CA SER A 63 -3.85 0.45 8.02
C SER A 63 -3.40 1.36 9.16
N ASP A 64 -2.33 0.99 9.86
CA ASP A 64 -1.86 1.75 11.01
C ASP A 64 -1.36 3.13 10.63
N VAL A 65 -0.57 3.23 9.55
CA VAL A 65 -0.04 4.54 9.14
C VAL A 65 -1.16 5.45 8.63
N LEU A 66 -2.15 4.89 7.96
CA LEU A 66 -3.26 5.69 7.45
C LEU A 66 -4.18 6.19 8.57
N MET A 67 -4.34 5.40 9.62
CA MET A 67 -5.16 5.80 10.77
C MET A 67 -4.43 6.71 11.76
N SER A 68 -3.10 6.72 11.73
CA SER A 68 -2.31 7.41 12.76
C SER A 68 -2.30 8.93 12.61
N SER A 69 -2.59 9.45 11.43
CA SER A 69 -2.53 10.88 11.20
C SER A 69 -3.40 11.29 10.01
N ARG A 70 -3.63 12.60 9.93
CA ARG A 70 -4.27 13.20 8.78
C ARG A 70 -3.27 13.28 7.63
N HIS A 71 -3.77 13.14 6.41
CA HIS A 71 -2.97 13.33 5.19
C HIS A 71 -3.60 14.45 4.35
N PRO A 72 -2.81 15.37 3.81
CA PRO A 72 -3.36 16.50 3.07
C PRO A 72 -4.08 16.10 1.79
N ASN A 73 -3.64 15.02 1.15
CA ASN A 73 -4.27 14.53 -0.08
C ASN A 73 -4.00 13.03 -0.23
N LEU A 74 -4.64 12.46 -1.24
CA LEU A 74 -4.58 11.02 -1.49
C LEU A 74 -3.16 10.56 -1.85
N GLY A 75 -2.42 11.38 -2.60
CA GLY A 75 -1.03 11.05 -2.98
C GLY A 75 -0.11 10.96 -1.77
N GLU A 76 -0.24 11.89 -0.82
CA GLU A 76 0.56 11.87 0.41
C GLU A 76 0.21 10.65 1.26
N ALA A 77 -1.07 10.30 1.34
CA ALA A 77 -1.50 9.12 2.06
C ALA A 77 -0.92 7.85 1.45
N ALA A 78 -0.97 7.73 0.12
CA ALA A 78 -0.42 6.58 -0.59
C ALA A 78 1.10 6.48 -0.40
N SER A 79 1.79 7.61 -0.43
CA SER A 79 3.24 7.66 -0.22
C SER A 79 3.59 7.17 1.19
N ALA A 80 2.87 7.64 2.20
CA ALA A 80 3.09 7.23 3.59
C ALA A 80 2.86 5.72 3.76
N ALA A 81 1.82 5.19 3.15
CA ALA A 81 1.51 3.76 3.22
C ALA A 81 2.61 2.92 2.55
N ALA A 82 3.11 3.36 1.39
CA ALA A 82 4.18 2.65 0.69
C ALA A 82 5.48 2.65 1.51
N GLU A 83 5.81 3.77 2.13
CA GLU A 83 6.99 3.86 3.02
C GLU A 83 6.85 2.92 4.21
N ALA A 84 5.65 2.82 4.77
CA ALA A 84 5.40 1.92 5.90
C ALA A 84 5.64 0.46 5.52
N VAL A 85 5.26 0.06 4.31
CA VAL A 85 5.50 -1.30 3.82
C VAL A 85 7.00 -1.57 3.71
N LEU A 86 7.75 -0.64 3.12
CA LEU A 86 9.21 -0.78 3.01
C LEU A 86 9.89 -0.86 4.37
N SER A 87 9.39 -0.10 5.35
CA SER A 87 9.96 -0.11 6.70
C SER A 87 9.63 -1.37 7.47
N THR A 88 8.50 -2.00 7.17
CA THR A 88 8.02 -3.16 7.91
C THR A 88 8.70 -4.45 7.44
N GLU A 89 8.95 -4.60 6.14
CA GLU A 89 9.48 -5.86 5.59
C GLU A 89 10.74 -5.59 4.76
N GLN A 90 11.87 -6.04 5.30
CA GLN A 90 13.18 -5.83 4.67
C GLN A 90 13.36 -6.58 3.35
N LYS A 91 12.62 -7.66 3.15
CA LYS A 91 12.71 -8.46 1.93
C LYS A 91 12.05 -7.79 0.72
N VAL A 92 11.22 -6.78 0.96
CA VAL A 92 10.54 -6.06 -0.11
C VAL A 92 11.53 -5.10 -0.77
N CYS A 93 11.71 -5.24 -2.07
CA CYS A 93 12.60 -4.39 -2.87
C CYS A 93 11.86 -3.22 -3.49
N GLU A 94 10.60 -3.41 -3.82
CA GLU A 94 9.79 -2.42 -4.51
C GLU A 94 8.33 -2.56 -4.10
N VAL A 95 7.67 -1.42 -3.95
CA VAL A 95 6.26 -1.34 -3.59
C VAL A 95 5.52 -0.55 -4.65
N LEU A 96 4.42 -1.09 -5.14
CA LEU A 96 3.43 -0.36 -5.90
C LEU A 96 2.15 -0.35 -5.06
N LEU A 97 1.73 0.82 -4.63
CA LEU A 97 0.56 0.97 -3.79
C LEU A 97 -0.45 1.88 -4.46
N THR A 98 -1.69 1.42 -4.54
CA THR A 98 -2.81 2.18 -5.08
C THR A 98 -3.84 2.40 -3.99
N LEU A 99 -4.25 3.64 -3.79
CA LEU A 99 -5.40 3.98 -2.96
C LEU A 99 -6.52 4.43 -3.88
N ARG A 100 -7.70 3.84 -3.73
CA ARG A 100 -8.87 4.10 -4.56
C ARG A 100 -10.05 4.52 -3.71
N ASN A 101 -10.82 5.48 -4.24
CA ASN A 101 -12.08 5.87 -3.62
C ASN A 101 -13.20 5.68 -4.64
N SER A 102 -14.08 4.73 -4.38
CA SER A 102 -15.21 4.40 -5.28
C SER A 102 -16.46 5.24 -5.00
N ARG A 103 -16.41 6.13 -4.01
CA ARG A 103 -17.57 6.94 -3.61
C ARG A 103 -17.47 8.39 -4.05
N VAL A 104 -16.58 8.68 -4.98
CA VAL A 104 -16.42 10.05 -5.48
C VAL A 104 -17.49 10.32 -6.53
N VAL A 105 -18.22 11.42 -6.33
CA VAL A 105 -19.19 11.89 -7.31
C VAL A 105 -18.49 12.90 -8.20
N LEU A 106 -18.30 12.53 -9.46
CA LEU A 106 -17.71 13.38 -10.47
C LEU A 106 -18.69 13.59 -11.62
N LYS A 107 -18.49 14.63 -12.38
CA LYS A 107 -19.22 14.79 -13.64
C LYS A 107 -18.69 13.76 -14.64
N GLY A 108 -19.55 12.86 -15.09
CA GLY A 108 -19.19 11.84 -16.06
C GLY A 108 -19.16 10.43 -15.48
N PRO A 109 -18.98 9.43 -16.35
CA PRO A 109 -19.07 8.02 -15.94
C PRO A 109 -17.76 7.51 -15.34
N VAL A 110 -17.45 7.93 -14.11
CA VAL A 110 -16.24 7.49 -13.39
C VAL A 110 -16.68 6.68 -12.18
N ASP A 111 -16.24 5.42 -12.13
CA ASP A 111 -16.54 4.52 -11.01
C ASP A 111 -15.62 4.77 -9.82
N GLN A 112 -14.35 5.04 -10.11
CA GLN A 112 -13.33 5.16 -9.06
C GLN A 112 -12.33 6.21 -9.47
N ILE A 113 -11.77 6.86 -8.47
CA ILE A 113 -10.54 7.62 -8.65
C ILE A 113 -9.52 7.12 -7.64
N GLY A 114 -8.26 7.26 -7.98
CA GLY A 114 -7.21 6.78 -7.11
C GLY A 114 -5.86 7.32 -7.50
N VAL A 115 -4.89 6.97 -6.68
CA VAL A 115 -3.49 7.33 -6.87
C VAL A 115 -2.65 6.09 -6.69
N SER A 116 -1.70 5.87 -7.58
CA SER A 116 -0.71 4.82 -7.44
C SER A 116 0.65 5.45 -7.21
N VAL A 117 1.39 4.93 -6.24
CA VAL A 117 2.77 5.35 -6.00
C VAL A 117 3.68 4.14 -6.04
N ARG A 118 4.88 4.33 -6.55
CA ARG A 118 5.91 3.30 -6.61
C ARG A 118 7.10 3.77 -5.77
N LYS A 119 7.55 2.92 -4.88
CA LYS A 119 8.72 3.17 -4.05
C LYS A 119 9.69 2.01 -4.18
N CYS A 120 10.95 2.32 -4.31
CA CYS A 120 12.01 1.32 -4.37
C CYS A 120 12.95 1.49 -3.19
N ARG A 121 13.47 0.38 -2.72
CA ARG A 121 14.50 0.39 -1.69
C ARG A 121 15.84 0.73 -2.33
N ARG A 122 16.54 1.61 -1.70
CA ARG A 122 17.89 2.00 -2.13
C ARG A 122 18.96 1.15 -1.49
#